data_e5c5f56f5ada1088f595a9866cff23df
#
_entry.id   e5c5f56f5ada1088f595a9866cff23df
#
_cell.length_a   1.000
_cell.length_b   1.000
_cell.length_c   1.000
_cell.angle_alpha   90.00
_cell.angle_beta   90.00
_cell.angle_gamma   90.00
#
_symmetry.space_group_name_H-M   'P 1'
#
loop_
_entity.id
_entity.type
_entity.pdbx_description
1 polymer ?
#
loop_
_entity_poly.entity_id
_entity_poly.type
_entity_poly.pdbx_seq_one_letter_code
_entity_poly.pdbx_strand_id
1 'polypeptide(L)'
;FRLGYMMNIVNQYIQTETFEETHKRYTEFPKISFDYEVAEKAESVAVVPFTGEWKDLGTWNALCEELPSTHIGNVMMGDNNENTHAVNELGIPVFCNGLKDVIVAASPDGIMVCDKQDSEKIKDYANKLTIRPMYEERRWGTYRVLDNVEYEDGTRSLTKTIHLNAGKNISYQLHHHRSEVWTCVEGEGIFVLDGERKDVMRGDVMNVPVGHLHAIKATTDLTFIEVQIGNPLVEEDIERFEFEW
;
A
#
# COMPACT_ATOMS: atom_id res chain seq x y z
N PHE A 1 -3.91 -21.12 -28.88
CA PHE A 1 -3.72 -20.43 -30.16
C PHE A 1 -3.34 -18.96 -29.98
N ARG A 2 -3.93 -18.27 -29.02
CA ARG A 2 -3.65 -16.85 -28.76
C ARG A 2 -2.55 -16.65 -27.73
N LEU A 3 -2.32 -17.63 -26.87
CA LEU A 3 -1.12 -17.71 -26.05
C LEU A 3 0.15 -17.65 -26.93
N GLY A 4 0.08 -18.26 -28.14
CA GLY A 4 1.17 -18.20 -29.12
C GLY A 4 1.49 -16.79 -29.63
N TYR A 5 0.47 -15.95 -29.83
CA TYR A 5 0.69 -14.56 -30.24
C TYR A 5 1.34 -13.73 -29.11
N MET A 6 0.81 -13.86 -27.89
CA MET A 6 1.45 -13.26 -26.71
C MET A 6 2.89 -13.74 -26.51
N MET A 7 3.12 -15.06 -26.65
CA MET A 7 4.46 -15.63 -26.53
C MET A 7 5.40 -15.12 -27.62
N ASN A 8 4.89 -14.84 -28.82
CA ASN A 8 5.71 -14.24 -29.87
C ASN A 8 6.11 -12.78 -29.56
N ILE A 9 5.19 -11.97 -29.01
CA ILE A 9 5.50 -10.63 -28.53
C ILE A 9 6.50 -10.72 -27.39
N VAL A 10 6.23 -11.53 -26.40
CA VAL A 10 7.13 -11.76 -25.26
C VAL A 10 8.50 -12.24 -25.76
N ASN A 11 8.56 -13.19 -26.70
CA ASN A 11 9.81 -13.70 -27.25
C ASN A 11 10.61 -12.69 -28.09
N GLN A 12 9.99 -11.64 -28.62
CA GLN A 12 10.71 -10.54 -29.25
C GLN A 12 11.54 -9.74 -28.24
N TYR A 13 11.07 -9.67 -27.01
CA TYR A 13 11.72 -8.93 -25.93
C TYR A 13 12.51 -9.83 -24.99
N ILE A 14 12.06 -11.07 -24.80
CA ILE A 14 12.72 -12.07 -23.93
C ILE A 14 13.51 -13.03 -24.80
N GLN A 15 14.81 -12.79 -24.93
CA GLN A 15 15.76 -13.75 -25.51
C GLN A 15 16.54 -14.52 -24.43
N THR A 16 15.95 -14.63 -23.25
CA THR A 16 16.58 -15.22 -22.07
C THR A 16 15.83 -16.48 -21.65
N GLU A 17 16.55 -17.43 -21.11
CA GLU A 17 16.00 -18.75 -20.71
C GLU A 17 15.56 -18.79 -19.25
N THR A 18 15.94 -17.80 -18.43
CA THR A 18 15.64 -17.78 -17.00
C THR A 18 14.77 -16.58 -16.58
N PHE A 19 14.02 -16.78 -15.47
CA PHE A 19 13.23 -15.71 -14.86
C PHE A 19 14.11 -14.54 -14.39
N GLU A 20 15.24 -14.84 -13.81
CA GLU A 20 16.18 -13.83 -13.28
C GLU A 20 16.70 -12.91 -14.38
N GLU A 21 17.03 -13.47 -15.55
CA GLU A 21 17.48 -12.67 -16.69
C GLU A 21 16.35 -11.82 -17.26
N THR A 22 15.15 -12.41 -17.39
CA THR A 22 13.94 -11.70 -17.81
C THR A 22 13.60 -10.56 -16.85
N HIS A 23 13.69 -10.81 -15.53
CA HIS A 23 13.41 -9.81 -14.49
C HIS A 23 14.38 -8.61 -14.56
N LYS A 24 15.67 -8.86 -14.81
CA LYS A 24 16.67 -7.78 -15.01
C LYS A 24 16.32 -6.86 -16.19
N ARG A 25 15.68 -7.40 -17.21
CA ARG A 25 15.30 -6.69 -18.44
C ARG A 25 13.84 -6.25 -18.45
N TYR A 26 13.11 -6.43 -17.35
CA TYR A 26 11.67 -6.13 -17.30
C TYR A 26 11.32 -4.68 -17.65
N THR A 27 12.20 -3.74 -17.36
CA THR A 27 12.04 -2.31 -17.70
C THR A 27 12.14 -2.02 -19.18
N GLU A 28 12.67 -2.95 -20.01
CA GLU A 28 12.75 -2.83 -21.47
C GLU A 28 11.41 -3.17 -22.13
N PHE A 29 10.46 -3.81 -21.41
CA PHE A 29 9.16 -4.15 -21.96
C PHE A 29 8.30 -2.90 -22.18
N PRO A 30 7.49 -2.86 -23.27
CA PRO A 30 6.57 -1.77 -23.50
C PRO A 30 5.51 -1.71 -22.38
N LYS A 31 5.28 -0.51 -21.84
CA LYS A 31 4.22 -0.23 -20.87
C LYS A 31 2.88 -0.09 -21.59
N ILE A 32 2.29 -1.21 -21.99
CA ILE A 32 1.03 -1.27 -22.70
C ILE A 32 0.14 -2.37 -22.14
N SER A 33 -1.18 -2.15 -22.10
CA SER A 33 -2.11 -3.19 -21.67
C SER A 33 -2.26 -4.29 -22.70
N PHE A 34 -2.66 -5.47 -22.25
CA PHE A 34 -3.00 -6.60 -23.12
C PHE A 34 -4.11 -6.23 -24.13
N ASP A 35 -5.08 -5.44 -23.70
CA ASP A 35 -6.20 -5.03 -24.54
C ASP A 35 -5.71 -4.26 -25.78
N TYR A 36 -4.89 -3.22 -25.58
CA TYR A 36 -4.36 -2.42 -26.68
C TYR A 36 -3.34 -3.16 -27.53
N GLU A 37 -2.51 -4.02 -26.95
CA GLU A 37 -1.46 -4.68 -27.73
C GLU A 37 -1.94 -5.95 -28.43
N VAL A 38 -2.90 -6.64 -27.85
CA VAL A 38 -3.33 -7.96 -28.35
C VAL A 38 -4.79 -7.99 -28.75
N ALA A 39 -5.72 -7.59 -27.87
CA ALA A 39 -7.15 -7.79 -28.11
C ALA A 39 -7.68 -6.93 -29.26
N GLU A 40 -7.31 -5.66 -29.29
CA GLU A 40 -7.75 -4.72 -30.33
C GLU A 40 -7.09 -4.97 -31.70
N LYS A 41 -5.86 -5.53 -31.70
CA LYS A 41 -5.12 -5.84 -32.93
C LYS A 41 -5.36 -7.24 -33.47
N ALA A 42 -6.10 -8.08 -32.76
CA ALA A 42 -6.31 -9.45 -33.16
C ALA A 42 -7.27 -9.55 -34.37
N GLU A 43 -6.83 -10.18 -35.46
CA GLU A 43 -7.62 -10.37 -36.68
C GLU A 43 -8.89 -11.19 -36.46
N SER A 44 -8.93 -12.03 -35.43
CA SER A 44 -10.07 -12.88 -35.08
C SER A 44 -10.24 -12.95 -33.56
N VAL A 45 -11.38 -12.48 -33.07
CA VAL A 45 -11.77 -12.55 -31.67
C VAL A 45 -13.06 -13.34 -31.54
N ALA A 46 -13.06 -14.40 -30.71
CA ALA A 46 -14.27 -15.11 -30.36
C ALA A 46 -14.83 -14.54 -29.04
N VAL A 47 -16.10 -14.18 -29.04
CA VAL A 47 -16.80 -13.69 -27.86
C VAL A 47 -17.77 -14.78 -27.39
N VAL A 48 -17.67 -15.13 -26.12
CA VAL A 48 -18.67 -15.97 -25.44
C VAL A 48 -19.60 -15.03 -24.70
N PRO A 49 -20.89 -14.95 -25.08
CA PRO A 49 -21.82 -14.09 -24.37
C PRO A 49 -22.02 -14.60 -22.94
N PHE A 50 -21.95 -13.69 -22.00
CA PHE A 50 -22.23 -13.94 -20.59
C PHE A 50 -23.65 -13.42 -20.27
N THR A 51 -24.51 -14.27 -19.71
CA THR A 51 -25.90 -13.92 -19.38
C THR A 51 -26.12 -13.61 -17.90
N GLY A 52 -25.07 -13.64 -17.09
CA GLY A 52 -25.11 -13.21 -15.69
C GLY A 52 -24.92 -11.72 -15.53
N GLU A 53 -24.88 -11.27 -14.29
CA GLU A 53 -24.59 -9.87 -13.95
C GLU A 53 -23.07 -9.68 -13.89
N TRP A 54 -22.59 -8.60 -14.49
CA TRP A 54 -21.22 -8.13 -14.41
C TRP A 54 -21.22 -6.61 -14.34
N LYS A 55 -20.48 -6.04 -13.41
CA LYS A 55 -20.37 -4.60 -13.26
C LYS A 55 -18.90 -4.20 -13.03
N ASP A 56 -18.46 -3.17 -13.73
CA ASP A 56 -17.19 -2.55 -13.48
C ASP A 56 -17.30 -1.62 -12.25
N LEU A 57 -16.53 -1.94 -11.20
CA LEU A 57 -16.44 -1.13 -9.97
C LEU A 57 -15.27 -0.14 -10.00
N GLY A 58 -14.81 0.24 -11.19
CA GLY A 58 -13.67 1.14 -11.38
C GLY A 58 -13.90 2.59 -10.95
N THR A 59 -15.11 2.97 -10.56
CA THR A 59 -15.41 4.31 -10.04
C THR A 59 -16.09 4.23 -8.68
N TRP A 60 -15.92 5.27 -7.88
CA TRP A 60 -16.58 5.38 -6.58
C TRP A 60 -18.12 5.34 -6.69
N ASN A 61 -18.68 5.95 -7.73
CA ASN A 61 -20.13 5.90 -7.96
C ASN A 61 -20.59 4.46 -8.21
N ALA A 62 -19.93 3.74 -9.11
CA ALA A 62 -20.28 2.35 -9.40
C ALA A 62 -20.15 1.45 -8.15
N LEU A 63 -19.11 1.67 -7.33
CA LEU A 63 -18.96 0.98 -6.05
C LEU A 63 -20.12 1.30 -5.09
N CYS A 64 -20.47 2.58 -4.94
CA CYS A 64 -21.56 3.01 -4.04
C CYS A 64 -22.91 2.41 -4.38
N GLU A 65 -23.19 2.18 -5.67
CA GLU A 65 -24.44 1.54 -6.12
C GLU A 65 -24.56 0.08 -5.70
N GLU A 66 -23.42 -0.61 -5.48
CA GLU A 66 -23.37 -2.01 -5.07
C GLU A 66 -23.19 -2.20 -3.56
N LEU A 67 -22.93 -1.14 -2.82
CA LEU A 67 -22.77 -1.24 -1.37
C LEU A 67 -24.10 -1.60 -0.70
N PRO A 68 -24.10 -2.53 0.27
CA PRO A 68 -25.33 -2.92 1.00
C PRO A 68 -25.84 -1.83 1.94
N SER A 69 -25.04 -0.80 2.18
CA SER A 69 -25.36 0.33 3.08
C SER A 69 -24.85 1.64 2.50
N THR A 70 -25.52 2.73 2.85
CA THR A 70 -25.08 4.09 2.51
C THR A 70 -23.80 4.51 3.24
N HIS A 71 -23.35 3.74 4.22
CA HIS A 71 -22.12 4.03 4.94
C HIS A 71 -21.40 2.76 5.44
N ILE A 72 -20.07 2.86 5.51
CA ILE A 72 -19.15 1.84 6.04
C ILE A 72 -18.19 2.51 7.01
N GLY A 73 -17.86 1.82 8.12
CA GLY A 73 -16.94 2.30 9.13
C GLY A 73 -17.57 3.23 10.15
N ASN A 74 -16.76 4.03 10.84
CA ASN A 74 -17.22 4.95 11.89
C ASN A 74 -17.85 6.21 11.29
N VAL A 75 -19.09 6.08 10.80
CA VAL A 75 -19.84 7.15 10.16
C VAL A 75 -21.15 7.36 10.87
N MET A 76 -21.50 8.62 11.10
CA MET A 76 -22.81 9.04 11.57
C MET A 76 -23.55 9.78 10.43
N MET A 77 -24.62 9.18 9.94
CA MET A 77 -25.50 9.80 8.96
C MET A 77 -26.64 10.53 9.69
N GLY A 78 -26.63 11.85 9.61
CA GLY A 78 -27.71 12.70 10.12
C GLY A 78 -28.90 12.77 9.16
N ASP A 79 -29.85 13.61 9.48
CA ASP A 79 -31.07 13.78 8.70
C ASP A 79 -30.82 14.49 7.36
N ASN A 80 -31.76 14.35 6.42
CA ASN A 80 -31.79 15.06 5.13
C ASN A 80 -30.59 14.75 4.20
N ASN A 81 -29.94 13.60 4.34
CA ASN A 81 -29.02 13.10 3.32
C ASN A 81 -29.82 12.41 2.19
N GLU A 82 -29.53 12.77 0.96
CA GLU A 82 -30.15 12.19 -0.24
C GLU A 82 -29.06 11.60 -1.13
N ASN A 83 -29.18 10.33 -1.51
CA ASN A 83 -28.26 9.63 -2.41
C ASN A 83 -26.77 9.84 -2.04
N THR A 84 -26.47 9.91 -0.74
CA THR A 84 -25.10 10.17 -0.21
C THR A 84 -24.53 8.90 0.39
N HIS A 85 -23.26 8.63 0.08
CA HIS A 85 -22.51 7.49 0.64
C HIS A 85 -21.25 7.97 1.36
N ALA A 86 -20.93 7.29 2.45
CA ALA A 86 -19.72 7.58 3.22
C ALA A 86 -18.97 6.30 3.58
N VAL A 87 -17.69 6.24 3.24
CA VAL A 87 -16.77 5.15 3.61
C VAL A 87 -15.67 5.75 4.48
N ASN A 88 -15.51 5.26 5.69
CA ASN A 88 -14.52 5.75 6.63
C ASN A 88 -13.65 4.61 7.17
N GLU A 89 -12.39 4.58 6.75
CA GLU A 89 -11.37 3.66 7.24
C GLU A 89 -10.54 4.23 8.41
N LEU A 90 -10.84 5.48 8.81
CA LEU A 90 -10.14 6.14 9.91
C LEU A 90 -10.75 5.78 11.26
N GLY A 91 -9.95 5.89 12.34
CA GLY A 91 -10.42 5.72 13.72
C GLY A 91 -11.28 6.88 14.23
N ILE A 92 -11.25 8.04 13.59
CA ILE A 92 -12.06 9.21 13.94
C ILE A 92 -13.44 9.13 13.27
N PRO A 93 -14.52 9.64 13.90
CA PRO A 93 -15.85 9.62 13.29
C PRO A 93 -15.97 10.61 12.12
N VAL A 94 -16.75 10.24 11.11
CA VAL A 94 -17.21 11.12 10.05
C VAL A 94 -18.69 11.37 10.25
N PHE A 95 -19.11 12.63 10.24
CA PHE A 95 -20.51 13.03 10.32
C PHE A 95 -20.98 13.66 9.01
N CYS A 96 -22.05 13.13 8.43
CA CYS A 96 -22.66 13.61 7.19
C CYS A 96 -24.09 14.06 7.45
N ASN A 97 -24.44 15.29 7.10
CA ASN A 97 -25.79 15.82 7.28
C ASN A 97 -26.17 16.79 6.19
N GLY A 98 -27.38 16.64 5.64
CA GLY A 98 -27.92 17.55 4.62
C GLY A 98 -27.18 17.51 3.28
N LEU A 99 -26.55 16.40 2.94
CA LEU A 99 -25.79 16.21 1.70
C LEU A 99 -26.67 15.57 0.63
N LYS A 100 -26.42 15.94 -0.63
CA LYS A 100 -27.11 15.39 -1.78
C LYS A 100 -26.13 14.96 -2.87
N ASP A 101 -26.31 13.75 -3.38
CA ASP A 101 -25.52 13.16 -4.47
C ASP A 101 -23.99 13.19 -4.18
N VAL A 102 -23.58 13.02 -2.92
CA VAL A 102 -22.19 13.15 -2.46
C VAL A 102 -21.60 11.79 -2.08
N ILE A 103 -20.31 11.65 -2.36
CA ILE A 103 -19.46 10.58 -1.83
C ILE A 103 -18.45 11.20 -0.87
N VAL A 104 -18.36 10.63 0.32
CA VAL A 104 -17.30 10.89 1.30
C VAL A 104 -16.49 9.62 1.47
N ALA A 105 -15.21 9.65 1.15
CA ALA A 105 -14.28 8.55 1.39
C ALA A 105 -13.10 9.05 2.22
N ALA A 106 -12.91 8.47 3.40
CA ALA A 106 -11.84 8.83 4.32
C ALA A 106 -10.94 7.61 4.54
N SER A 107 -9.68 7.75 4.16
CA SER A 107 -8.62 6.74 4.31
C SER A 107 -7.39 7.37 4.95
N PRO A 108 -6.39 6.57 5.37
CA PRO A 108 -5.11 7.12 5.83
C PRO A 108 -4.42 8.03 4.82
N ASP A 109 -4.62 7.80 3.52
CA ASP A 109 -3.99 8.58 2.45
C ASP A 109 -4.69 9.91 2.17
N GLY A 110 -5.92 10.10 2.67
CA GLY A 110 -6.64 11.34 2.51
C GLY A 110 -8.15 11.23 2.61
N ILE A 111 -8.79 12.38 2.55
CA ILE A 111 -10.25 12.48 2.58
C ILE A 111 -10.73 13.06 1.25
N MET A 112 -11.61 12.32 0.59
CA MET A 112 -12.29 12.74 -0.62
C MET A 112 -13.73 13.11 -0.29
N VAL A 113 -14.15 14.25 -0.78
CA VAL A 113 -15.57 14.66 -0.80
C VAL A 113 -15.87 15.13 -2.21
N CYS A 114 -16.76 14.46 -2.91
CA CYS A 114 -17.10 14.83 -4.28
C CYS A 114 -18.56 14.51 -4.62
N ASP A 115 -19.06 15.16 -5.65
CA ASP A 115 -20.29 14.76 -6.33
C ASP A 115 -20.11 13.37 -6.95
N LYS A 116 -21.15 12.56 -6.97
CA LYS A 116 -21.11 11.20 -7.51
C LYS A 116 -20.74 11.16 -8.99
N GLN A 117 -21.26 12.09 -9.80
CA GLN A 117 -20.99 12.16 -11.24
C GLN A 117 -19.54 12.59 -11.52
N ASP A 118 -18.97 13.44 -10.64
CA ASP A 118 -17.60 13.91 -10.79
C ASP A 118 -16.56 12.93 -10.22
N SER A 119 -16.98 11.84 -9.58
CA SER A 119 -16.09 10.84 -8.99
C SER A 119 -15.15 10.16 -10.01
N GLU A 120 -15.52 10.11 -11.28
CA GLU A 120 -14.67 9.58 -12.36
C GLU A 120 -13.39 10.42 -12.58
N LYS A 121 -13.46 11.72 -12.31
CA LYS A 121 -12.36 12.68 -12.52
C LYS A 121 -11.29 12.62 -11.43
N ILE A 122 -11.54 11.90 -10.35
CA ILE A 122 -10.65 11.89 -9.17
C ILE A 122 -9.25 11.41 -9.50
N LYS A 123 -9.12 10.49 -10.45
CA LYS A 123 -7.82 9.97 -10.92
C LYS A 123 -6.89 11.08 -11.43
N ASP A 124 -7.44 12.09 -12.08
CA ASP A 124 -6.65 13.21 -12.63
C ASP A 124 -6.11 14.12 -11.53
N TYR A 125 -6.79 14.17 -10.39
CA TYR A 125 -6.35 14.90 -9.20
C TYR A 125 -5.41 14.07 -8.35
N ALA A 126 -5.74 12.81 -8.10
CA ALA A 126 -4.91 11.89 -7.32
C ALA A 126 -3.50 11.74 -7.91
N ASN A 127 -3.39 11.67 -9.25
CA ASN A 127 -2.10 11.59 -9.94
C ASN A 127 -1.21 12.84 -9.78
N LYS A 128 -1.77 13.96 -9.32
CA LYS A 128 -1.01 15.20 -9.05
C LYS A 128 -0.53 15.30 -7.60
N LEU A 129 -1.06 14.44 -6.72
CA LEU A 129 -0.66 14.40 -5.32
C LEU A 129 0.60 13.55 -5.19
N THR A 130 1.72 14.20 -4.88
CA THR A 130 2.99 13.55 -4.53
C THR A 130 3.08 13.38 -3.02
N ILE A 131 2.20 12.56 -2.47
CA ILE A 131 2.21 12.24 -1.05
C ILE A 131 2.80 10.85 -0.82
N ARG A 132 3.45 10.67 0.33
CA ARG A 132 3.85 9.34 0.80
C ARG A 132 2.60 8.51 1.07
N PRO A 133 2.55 7.23 0.68
CA PRO A 133 1.49 6.34 1.14
C PRO A 133 1.47 6.30 2.68
N MET A 134 0.29 6.53 3.25
CA MET A 134 0.10 6.50 4.71
C MET A 134 -0.29 5.12 5.22
N TYR A 135 -0.65 4.21 4.33
CA TYR A 135 -0.91 2.80 4.60
C TYR A 135 -0.44 1.94 3.43
N GLU A 136 0.19 0.80 3.72
CA GLU A 136 0.53 -0.18 2.71
C GLU A 136 0.45 -1.61 3.25
N GLU A 137 0.03 -2.51 2.35
CA GLU A 137 0.15 -3.96 2.54
C GLU A 137 1.43 -4.47 1.88
N ARG A 138 2.17 -5.26 2.63
CA ARG A 138 3.42 -5.89 2.21
C ARG A 138 3.33 -7.41 2.34
N ARG A 139 4.24 -8.15 1.74
CA ARG A 139 4.28 -9.63 1.87
C ARG A 139 4.47 -10.11 3.31
N TRP A 140 4.99 -9.27 4.17
CA TRP A 140 5.26 -9.57 5.57
C TRP A 140 4.14 -9.09 6.52
N GLY A 141 3.25 -8.23 6.08
CA GLY A 141 2.20 -7.63 6.91
C GLY A 141 1.80 -6.26 6.40
N THR A 142 1.55 -5.33 7.30
CA THR A 142 1.08 -3.99 6.96
C THR A 142 1.84 -2.91 7.72
N TYR A 143 1.82 -1.68 7.22
CA TYR A 143 2.17 -0.53 8.03
C TYR A 143 1.18 0.63 7.82
N ARG A 144 1.05 1.45 8.86
CA ARG A 144 0.31 2.72 8.83
C ARG A 144 1.20 3.82 9.37
N VAL A 145 1.32 4.92 8.65
CA VAL A 145 1.95 6.14 9.13
C VAL A 145 0.98 6.83 10.09
N LEU A 146 1.46 7.15 11.29
CA LEU A 146 0.72 7.85 12.33
C LEU A 146 1.01 9.34 12.33
N ASP A 147 2.28 9.70 12.04
CA ASP A 147 2.74 11.09 12.07
C ASP A 147 3.96 11.28 11.16
N ASN A 148 4.11 12.45 10.57
CA ASN A 148 5.25 12.84 9.73
C ASN A 148 5.48 14.34 9.89
N VAL A 149 6.51 14.71 10.63
CA VAL A 149 6.80 16.08 11.03
C VAL A 149 8.17 16.53 10.52
N GLU A 150 8.27 17.76 10.07
CA GLU A 150 9.52 18.46 9.80
C GLU A 150 9.70 19.56 10.84
N TYR A 151 10.85 19.58 11.51
CA TYR A 151 11.20 20.53 12.54
C TYR A 151 11.95 21.74 11.97
N GLU A 152 12.04 22.82 12.76
CA GLU A 152 12.67 24.08 12.33
C GLU A 152 14.16 23.93 11.97
N ASP A 153 14.85 22.96 12.56
CA ASP A 153 16.26 22.64 12.27
C ASP A 153 16.47 21.78 11.03
N GLY A 154 15.37 21.45 10.31
CA GLY A 154 15.38 20.57 9.15
C GLY A 154 15.36 19.07 9.47
N THR A 155 15.42 18.68 10.74
CA THR A 155 15.22 17.29 11.17
C THR A 155 13.79 16.87 10.88
N ARG A 156 13.59 15.60 10.55
CA ARG A 156 12.26 15.02 10.33
C ARG A 156 12.05 13.84 11.27
N SER A 157 10.81 13.64 11.66
CA SER A 157 10.37 12.40 12.30
C SER A 157 9.22 11.76 11.56
N LEU A 158 9.21 10.44 11.51
CA LEU A 158 8.15 9.63 10.93
C LEU A 158 7.79 8.53 11.91
N THR A 159 6.53 8.48 12.31
CA THR A 159 6.02 7.43 13.21
C THR A 159 5.12 6.49 12.43
N LYS A 160 5.36 5.18 12.55
CA LYS A 160 4.56 4.13 11.92
C LYS A 160 4.10 3.10 12.96
N THR A 161 2.92 2.56 12.78
CA THR A 161 2.58 1.23 13.32
C THR A 161 2.89 0.20 12.26
N ILE A 162 3.62 -0.83 12.63
CA ILE A 162 4.00 -1.95 11.75
C ILE A 162 3.42 -3.24 12.35
N HIS A 163 2.72 -3.99 11.52
CA HIS A 163 2.22 -5.30 11.85
C HIS A 163 2.90 -6.36 10.98
N LEU A 164 3.53 -7.35 11.61
CA LEU A 164 4.14 -8.50 10.96
C LEU A 164 3.29 -9.74 11.23
N ASN A 165 2.93 -10.45 10.17
CA ASN A 165 2.29 -11.76 10.30
C ASN A 165 3.27 -12.79 10.88
N ALA A 166 2.77 -13.74 11.66
CA ALA A 166 3.55 -14.81 12.27
C ALA A 166 4.47 -15.50 11.23
N GLY A 167 5.72 -15.70 11.59
CA GLY A 167 6.75 -16.32 10.75
C GLY A 167 7.35 -15.41 9.66
N LYS A 168 6.85 -14.17 9.50
CA LYS A 168 7.39 -13.20 8.54
C LYS A 168 8.45 -12.30 9.19
N ASN A 169 9.22 -11.65 8.34
CA ASN A 169 10.31 -10.76 8.78
C ASN A 169 10.45 -9.54 7.88
N ILE A 170 10.98 -8.47 8.44
CA ILE A 170 11.57 -7.36 7.69
C ILE A 170 12.99 -7.76 7.28
N SER A 171 13.44 -7.30 6.11
CA SER A 171 14.78 -7.56 5.59
C SER A 171 15.88 -7.14 6.58
N TYR A 172 17.02 -7.84 6.55
CA TYR A 172 18.21 -7.39 7.24
C TYR A 172 18.80 -6.22 6.46
N GLN A 173 18.81 -5.04 7.08
CA GLN A 173 19.03 -3.78 6.38
C GLN A 173 19.71 -2.75 7.27
N LEU A 174 20.27 -1.68 6.66
CA LEU A 174 20.72 -0.50 7.36
C LEU A 174 20.20 0.78 6.67
N HIS A 175 20.29 1.89 7.41
CA HIS A 175 19.93 3.22 6.94
C HIS A 175 21.10 4.17 7.14
N HIS A 176 21.36 5.03 6.15
CA HIS A 176 22.49 5.96 6.19
C HIS A 176 22.15 7.32 6.82
N HIS A 177 20.86 7.67 6.86
CA HIS A 177 20.42 9.03 7.20
C HIS A 177 19.41 9.09 8.34
N ARG A 178 18.98 7.92 8.85
CA ARG A 178 18.00 7.87 9.95
C ARG A 178 18.37 6.86 11.01
N SER A 179 18.02 7.18 12.24
CA SER A 179 17.92 6.24 13.36
C SER A 179 16.47 5.82 13.56
N GLU A 180 16.27 4.67 14.22
CA GLU A 180 14.93 4.18 14.49
C GLU A 180 14.80 3.73 15.95
N VAL A 181 13.62 3.94 16.51
CA VAL A 181 13.23 3.39 17.82
C VAL A 181 11.96 2.59 17.61
N TRP A 182 12.00 1.32 18.00
CA TRP A 182 10.86 0.43 17.88
C TRP A 182 10.36 0.05 19.26
N THR A 183 9.06 0.12 19.47
CA THR A 183 8.41 -0.32 20.70
C THR A 183 7.42 -1.43 20.38
N CYS A 184 7.68 -2.64 20.88
CA CYS A 184 6.77 -3.77 20.73
C CYS A 184 5.51 -3.54 21.56
N VAL A 185 4.33 -3.55 20.91
CA VAL A 185 3.04 -3.33 21.59
C VAL A 185 2.19 -4.59 21.67
N GLU A 186 2.44 -5.57 20.79
CA GLU A 186 1.72 -6.85 20.78
C GLU A 186 2.58 -7.94 20.13
N GLY A 187 2.45 -9.18 20.63
CA GLY A 187 3.14 -10.33 20.06
C GLY A 187 4.57 -10.49 20.53
N GLU A 188 5.27 -11.43 19.88
CA GLU A 188 6.64 -11.86 20.19
C GLU A 188 7.43 -12.03 18.90
N GLY A 189 8.74 -11.84 18.98
CA GLY A 189 9.63 -11.99 17.84
C GLY A 189 11.12 -12.06 18.22
N ILE A 190 11.96 -12.08 17.18
CA ILE A 190 13.41 -12.05 17.31
C ILE A 190 13.90 -10.79 16.62
N PHE A 191 14.46 -9.86 17.36
CA PHE A 191 15.14 -8.67 16.86
C PHE A 191 16.64 -8.99 16.65
N VAL A 192 17.20 -8.46 15.58
CA VAL A 192 18.62 -8.59 15.25
C VAL A 192 19.22 -7.20 15.11
N LEU A 193 20.36 -6.97 15.76
CA LEU A 193 21.17 -5.77 15.60
C LEU A 193 22.63 -6.20 15.43
N ASP A 194 23.25 -5.84 14.31
CA ASP A 194 24.63 -6.20 13.94
C ASP A 194 24.95 -7.69 14.10
N GLY A 195 23.98 -8.55 13.75
CA GLY A 195 24.09 -10.00 13.87
C GLY A 195 23.73 -10.57 15.24
N GLU A 196 23.63 -9.76 16.27
CA GLU A 196 23.22 -10.20 17.62
C GLU A 196 21.71 -10.34 17.69
N ARG A 197 21.21 -11.50 18.14
CA ARG A 197 19.80 -11.82 18.27
C ARG A 197 19.30 -11.58 19.69
N LYS A 198 18.12 -10.99 19.80
CA LYS A 198 17.41 -10.76 21.05
C LYS A 198 15.95 -11.13 20.88
N ASP A 199 15.43 -11.98 21.76
CA ASP A 199 13.99 -12.18 21.85
C ASP A 199 13.33 -10.89 22.32
N VAL A 200 12.19 -10.55 21.71
CA VAL A 200 11.44 -9.35 22.02
C VAL A 200 9.96 -9.68 22.20
N MET A 201 9.35 -8.99 23.13
CA MET A 201 7.95 -9.14 23.50
C MET A 201 7.32 -7.77 23.81
N ARG A 202 6.04 -7.77 24.07
CA ARG A 202 5.29 -6.58 24.43
C ARG A 202 5.99 -5.78 25.54
N GLY A 203 6.21 -4.49 25.29
CA GLY A 203 6.87 -3.54 26.19
C GLY A 203 8.38 -3.38 25.94
N ASP A 204 9.00 -4.24 25.13
CA ASP A 204 10.41 -4.06 24.77
C ASP A 204 10.61 -2.89 23.83
N VAL A 205 11.72 -2.19 24.02
CA VAL A 205 12.20 -1.10 23.19
C VAL A 205 13.50 -1.49 22.52
N MET A 206 13.58 -1.29 21.22
CA MET A 206 14.73 -1.57 20.37
C MET A 206 15.23 -0.26 19.76
N ASN A 207 16.50 0.05 19.93
CA ASN A 207 17.15 1.21 19.33
C ASN A 207 18.00 0.76 18.15
N VAL A 208 17.82 1.42 17.02
CA VAL A 208 18.59 1.21 15.79
C VAL A 208 19.33 2.51 15.45
N PRO A 209 20.61 2.63 15.78
CA PRO A 209 21.40 3.80 15.37
C PRO A 209 21.61 3.85 13.86
N VAL A 210 21.94 5.04 13.34
CA VAL A 210 22.28 5.22 11.93
C VAL A 210 23.45 4.29 11.55
N GLY A 211 23.34 3.62 10.41
CA GLY A 211 24.38 2.74 9.87
C GLY A 211 24.48 1.36 10.50
N HIS A 212 23.59 1.00 11.41
CA HIS A 212 23.56 -0.33 12.05
C HIS A 212 22.65 -1.29 11.30
N LEU A 213 23.13 -2.50 11.09
CA LEU A 213 22.39 -3.59 10.44
C LEU A 213 21.34 -4.15 11.41
N HIS A 214 20.09 -4.20 10.97
CA HIS A 214 18.98 -4.65 11.81
C HIS A 214 17.91 -5.39 11.03
N ALA A 215 17.16 -6.23 11.75
CA ALA A 215 15.99 -6.94 11.25
C ALA A 215 15.08 -7.35 12.41
N ILE A 216 13.86 -7.73 12.10
CA ILE A 216 12.96 -8.38 13.06
C ILE A 216 12.16 -9.47 12.37
N LYS A 217 11.98 -10.60 13.05
CA LYS A 217 11.14 -11.72 12.64
C LYS A 217 10.06 -11.95 13.67
N ALA A 218 8.83 -12.00 13.22
CA ALA A 218 7.68 -12.32 14.06
C ALA A 218 7.63 -13.83 14.40
N THR A 219 7.55 -14.17 15.67
CA THR A 219 7.30 -15.54 16.13
C THR A 219 5.79 -15.79 16.21
N THR A 220 5.06 -14.84 16.72
CA THR A 220 3.60 -14.72 16.65
C THR A 220 3.25 -13.53 15.74
N ASP A 221 1.99 -13.22 15.51
CA ASP A 221 1.63 -11.92 14.96
C ASP A 221 2.22 -10.84 15.87
N LEU A 222 2.98 -9.92 15.29
CA LEU A 222 3.79 -8.94 16.01
C LEU A 222 3.44 -7.54 15.55
N THR A 223 3.11 -6.68 16.50
CA THR A 223 2.87 -5.25 16.23
C THR A 223 3.85 -4.40 17.03
N PHE A 224 4.49 -3.45 16.35
CA PHE A 224 5.36 -2.47 17.00
C PHE A 224 5.16 -1.06 16.42
N ILE A 225 5.48 -0.06 17.23
CA ILE A 225 5.53 1.34 16.81
C ILE A 225 6.97 1.66 16.49
N GLU A 226 7.21 2.16 15.29
CA GLU A 226 8.49 2.63 14.79
C GLU A 226 8.49 4.16 14.78
N VAL A 227 9.51 4.76 15.36
CA VAL A 227 9.82 6.19 15.23
C VAL A 227 11.14 6.32 14.48
N GLN A 228 11.11 6.90 13.29
CA GLN A 228 12.28 7.24 12.49
C GLN A 228 12.65 8.70 12.74
N ILE A 229 13.94 8.99 12.87
CA ILE A 229 14.45 10.36 13.07
C ILE A 229 15.66 10.56 12.16
N GLY A 230 15.62 11.58 11.31
CA GLY A 230 16.71 11.88 10.38
C GLY A 230 16.31 12.82 9.26
N ASN A 231 17.19 12.97 8.27
CA ASN A 231 16.93 13.73 7.05
C ASN A 231 17.95 13.32 5.95
N PRO A 232 17.48 12.86 4.74
CA PRO A 232 16.08 12.70 4.35
C PRO A 232 15.44 11.42 4.95
N LEU A 233 14.13 11.44 5.17
CA LEU A 233 13.31 10.26 5.49
C LEU A 233 12.61 9.77 4.21
N VAL A 234 13.32 9.00 3.40
CA VAL A 234 12.85 8.44 2.14
C VAL A 234 12.92 6.91 2.17
N GLU A 235 12.06 6.24 1.41
CA GLU A 235 12.03 4.78 1.38
C GLU A 235 13.29 4.18 0.72
N GLU A 236 13.98 4.94 -0.13
CA GLU A 236 15.21 4.55 -0.81
C GLU A 236 16.44 4.51 0.12
N ASP A 237 16.35 5.13 1.32
CA ASP A 237 17.42 5.05 2.35
C ASP A 237 17.42 3.67 3.03
N ILE A 238 17.50 2.62 2.22
CA ILE A 238 17.56 1.21 2.67
C ILE A 238 18.61 0.45 1.85
N GLU A 239 19.62 -0.06 2.52
CA GLU A 239 20.56 -1.04 1.97
C GLU A 239 20.27 -2.41 2.59
N ARG A 240 20.02 -3.43 1.76
CA ARG A 240 19.58 -4.77 2.18
C ARG A 240 20.67 -5.78 2.05
N PHE A 241 20.74 -6.68 3.01
CA PHE A 241 21.76 -7.75 3.11
C PHE A 241 21.09 -9.11 3.28
N GLU A 242 21.80 -10.16 2.91
CA GLU A 242 21.37 -11.52 3.19
C GLU A 242 21.54 -11.83 4.69
N PHE A 243 20.59 -12.56 5.26
CA PHE A 243 20.62 -12.98 6.65
C PHE A 243 19.90 -14.33 6.82
N GLU A 244 20.53 -15.26 7.51
CA GLU A 244 19.96 -16.56 7.86
C GLU A 244 19.28 -16.46 9.25
N TRP A 245 17.98 -16.72 9.28
CA TRP A 245 17.16 -16.66 10.49
C TRP A 245 17.28 -17.89 11.38
#